data_d7266d55df669db517b3c822564fe07e
#
_entry.id   d7266d55df669db517b3c822564fe07e
#
_cell.length_a   1.000
_cell.length_b   1.000
_cell.length_c   1.000
_cell.angle_alpha   90.00
_cell.angle_beta   90.00
_cell.angle_gamma   90.00
#
_symmetry.space_group_name_H-M   'P 1'
#
loop_
_entity.id
_entity.type
_entity.pdbx_description
1 polymer ?
#
loop_
_entity_poly.entity_id
_entity_poly.type
_entity_poly.pdbx_seq_one_letter_code
_entity_poly.pdbx_strand_id
1 'polypeptide(L)'
;TVKRILTQLLTEKFIISEGKGKGTRYFISPSYELLYSIDLDSYYEKEIDERQIKEEFNLKVFDLLGKIAVFSETELKKLSDLQQKYTENISQLSEFEYRKELERLAIDLSWKSSQIEGNTYSLLETERLLKDKETAAGKTKEEAIMLLNHKDAIDLIVENPDYLIPLKISKIEDIHS
;
A
#
# COMPACT_ATOMS: atom_id res chain seq x y z
N THR A 1 -13.58 30.83 -21.20
CA THR A 1 -14.20 31.79 -20.24
C THR A 1 -13.88 31.35 -18.79
N VAL A 2 -13.74 32.30 -17.87
CA VAL A 2 -13.46 32.06 -16.45
C VAL A 2 -14.41 31.00 -15.86
N LYS A 3 -15.69 31.06 -16.17
CA LYS A 3 -16.68 30.10 -15.70
C LYS A 3 -16.31 28.64 -16.08
N ARG A 4 -15.84 28.41 -17.29
CA ARG A 4 -15.42 27.05 -17.74
C ARG A 4 -14.22 26.55 -16.96
N ILE A 5 -13.23 27.44 -16.72
CA ILE A 5 -12.05 27.09 -15.92
C ILE A 5 -12.43 26.75 -14.48
N LEU A 6 -13.26 27.58 -13.84
CA LEU A 6 -13.74 27.31 -12.48
C LEU A 6 -14.52 25.99 -12.41
N THR A 7 -15.38 25.70 -13.39
CA THR A 7 -16.09 24.42 -13.43
C THR A 7 -15.13 23.24 -13.55
N GLN A 8 -14.12 23.35 -14.42
CA GLN A 8 -13.09 22.33 -14.58
C GLN A 8 -12.33 22.11 -13.28
N LEU A 9 -11.82 23.17 -12.65
CA LEU A 9 -11.07 23.11 -11.38
C LEU A 9 -11.92 22.51 -10.24
N LEU A 10 -13.23 22.77 -10.21
CA LEU A 10 -14.15 22.14 -9.26
C LEU A 10 -14.32 20.64 -9.55
N THR A 11 -14.47 20.27 -10.82
CA THR A 11 -14.62 18.86 -11.24
C THR A 11 -13.35 18.06 -10.95
N GLU A 12 -12.19 18.65 -11.19
CA GLU A 12 -10.88 18.07 -10.91
C GLU A 12 -10.49 18.15 -9.43
N LYS A 13 -11.35 18.71 -8.58
CA LYS A 13 -11.15 18.87 -7.13
C LYS A 13 -9.92 19.72 -6.75
N PHE A 14 -9.44 20.59 -7.62
CA PHE A 14 -8.39 21.56 -7.29
C PHE A 14 -8.88 22.67 -6.39
N ILE A 15 -10.14 23.06 -6.54
CA ILE A 15 -10.79 24.06 -5.70
C ILE A 15 -12.13 23.53 -5.14
N ILE A 16 -12.55 24.12 -4.03
CA ILE A 16 -13.88 23.97 -3.45
C ILE A 16 -14.62 25.29 -3.51
N SER A 17 -15.94 25.26 -3.45
CA SER A 17 -16.76 26.48 -3.43
C SER A 17 -17.63 26.50 -2.19
N GLU A 18 -17.75 27.67 -1.55
CA GLU A 18 -18.63 27.94 -0.44
C GLU A 18 -19.58 29.10 -0.78
N GLY A 19 -20.78 29.06 -0.22
CA GLY A 19 -21.82 30.06 -0.48
C GLY A 19 -22.67 29.78 -1.72
N LYS A 20 -23.57 30.69 -2.05
CA LYS A 20 -24.48 30.57 -3.20
C LYS A 20 -24.60 31.88 -3.98
N GLY A 21 -24.79 31.77 -5.28
CA GLY A 21 -25.04 32.92 -6.17
C GLY A 21 -23.90 33.94 -6.16
N LYS A 22 -24.18 35.21 -5.93
CA LYS A 22 -23.19 36.28 -5.89
C LYS A 22 -22.23 36.21 -4.70
N GLY A 23 -22.55 35.39 -3.68
CA GLY A 23 -21.72 35.19 -2.48
C GLY A 23 -20.82 33.96 -2.58
N THR A 24 -20.75 33.29 -3.73
CA THR A 24 -19.86 32.13 -3.92
C THR A 24 -18.39 32.56 -3.83
N ARG A 25 -17.65 31.90 -2.96
CA ARG A 25 -16.20 32.03 -2.81
C ARG A 25 -15.54 30.71 -3.18
N TYR A 26 -14.33 30.79 -3.72
CA TYR A 26 -13.53 29.63 -4.12
C TYR A 26 -12.28 29.57 -3.26
N PHE A 27 -11.95 28.35 -2.82
CA PHE A 27 -10.78 28.06 -2.01
C PHE A 27 -10.00 26.92 -2.65
N ILE A 28 -8.69 26.86 -2.39
CA ILE A 28 -7.89 25.68 -2.76
C ILE A 28 -8.46 24.47 -2.02
N SER A 29 -8.67 23.38 -2.74
CA SER A 29 -9.16 22.13 -2.12
C SER A 29 -8.10 21.55 -1.20
N PRO A 30 -8.48 21.04 -0.01
CA PRO A 30 -7.56 20.24 0.81
C PRO A 30 -6.95 19.05 0.06
N SER A 31 -7.67 18.52 -0.93
CA SER A 31 -7.18 17.42 -1.78
C SER A 31 -6.04 17.83 -2.69
N TYR A 32 -5.92 19.13 -3.03
CA TYR A 32 -4.89 19.62 -3.95
C TYR A 32 -3.47 19.32 -3.45
N GLU A 33 -3.21 19.56 -2.18
CA GLU A 33 -1.89 19.33 -1.58
C GLU A 33 -1.48 17.84 -1.54
N LEU A 34 -2.47 16.92 -1.52
CA LEU A 34 -2.24 15.48 -1.44
C LEU A 34 -2.28 14.77 -2.80
N LEU A 35 -3.18 15.22 -3.68
CA LEU A 35 -3.48 14.52 -4.94
C LEU A 35 -2.85 15.19 -6.16
N TYR A 36 -2.25 16.38 -5.98
CA TYR A 36 -1.54 17.03 -7.08
C TYR A 36 -0.32 16.20 -7.47
N SER A 37 -0.29 15.79 -8.72
CA SER A 37 0.85 15.04 -9.24
C SER A 37 2.11 15.89 -9.22
N ILE A 38 3.11 15.46 -8.49
CA ILE A 38 4.45 16.04 -8.52
C ILE A 38 5.13 15.52 -9.77
N ASP A 39 5.72 16.41 -10.54
CA ASP A 39 6.63 16.03 -11.63
C ASP A 39 7.92 15.48 -11.01
N LEU A 40 7.96 14.16 -10.87
CA LEU A 40 9.07 13.45 -10.25
C LEU A 40 10.36 13.60 -11.09
N ASP A 41 10.24 13.61 -12.41
CA ASP A 41 11.39 13.73 -13.29
C ASP A 41 12.06 15.11 -13.09
N SER A 42 11.30 16.18 -13.18
CA SER A 42 11.79 17.53 -12.88
C SER A 42 12.31 17.69 -11.45
N TYR A 43 11.76 16.98 -10.49
CA TYR A 43 12.24 17.03 -9.11
C TYR A 43 13.60 16.34 -8.96
N TYR A 44 13.78 15.17 -9.57
CA TYR A 44 15.01 14.40 -9.46
C TYR A 44 16.13 14.84 -10.42
N GLU A 45 15.81 15.60 -11.47
CA GLU A 45 16.81 16.26 -12.32
C GLU A 45 17.62 17.34 -11.58
N LYS A 46 17.06 17.91 -10.51
CA LYS A 46 17.76 18.89 -9.68
C LYS A 46 18.81 18.22 -8.81
N GLU A 47 19.95 18.92 -8.63
CA GLU A 47 20.94 18.54 -7.62
C GLU A 47 20.30 18.53 -6.21
N ILE A 48 20.87 17.73 -5.31
CA ILE A 48 20.29 17.52 -3.95
C ILE A 48 20.11 18.85 -3.22
N ASP A 49 21.08 19.74 -3.33
CA ASP A 49 21.09 21.06 -2.66
C ASP A 49 20.05 22.03 -3.23
N GLU A 50 19.55 21.77 -4.42
CA GLU A 50 18.54 22.59 -5.10
C GLU A 50 17.11 22.09 -4.88
N ARG A 51 16.96 20.89 -4.28
CA ARG A 51 15.66 20.29 -4.01
C ARG A 51 15.02 20.93 -2.78
N GLN A 52 13.72 21.21 -2.87
CA GLN A 52 12.94 21.59 -1.70
C GLN A 52 12.67 20.38 -0.82
N ILE A 53 13.55 20.11 0.11
CA ILE A 53 13.42 19.01 1.07
C ILE A 53 12.73 19.56 2.33
N LYS A 54 11.70 18.87 2.80
CA LYS A 54 11.07 19.12 4.09
C LYS A 54 11.67 18.16 5.11
N GLU A 55 12.17 18.67 6.20
CA GLU A 55 12.79 17.86 7.27
C GLU A 55 11.74 17.14 8.15
N GLU A 56 10.48 17.60 8.11
CA GLU A 56 9.41 17.09 8.94
C GLU A 56 8.30 16.45 8.10
N PHE A 57 7.72 15.35 8.62
CA PHE A 57 6.54 14.73 8.05
C PHE A 57 5.31 15.65 8.21
N ASN A 58 4.52 15.78 7.15
CA ASN A 58 3.31 16.59 7.18
C ASN A 58 2.15 15.85 7.88
N LEU A 59 2.04 16.01 9.20
CA LEU A 59 0.97 15.38 10.00
C LEU A 59 -0.44 15.81 9.59
N LYS A 60 -0.62 16.94 8.88
CA LYS A 60 -1.93 17.37 8.34
C LYS A 60 -2.51 16.37 7.35
N VAL A 61 -1.68 15.48 6.79
CA VAL A 61 -2.13 14.39 5.91
C VAL A 61 -3.21 13.55 6.59
N PHE A 62 -3.07 13.22 7.86
CA PHE A 62 -4.06 12.42 8.60
C PHE A 62 -5.42 13.12 8.73
N ASP A 63 -5.42 14.43 8.93
CA ASP A 63 -6.67 15.22 9.00
C ASP A 63 -7.35 15.33 7.63
N LEU A 64 -6.58 15.31 6.56
CA LEU A 64 -7.05 15.41 5.19
C LEU A 64 -7.58 14.08 4.66
N LEU A 65 -6.88 12.96 4.91
CA LEU A 65 -7.27 11.63 4.42
C LEU A 65 -8.67 11.22 4.85
N GLY A 66 -9.11 11.65 6.05
CA GLY A 66 -10.48 11.41 6.53
C GLY A 66 -11.57 12.27 5.86
N LYS A 67 -11.20 13.31 5.08
CA LYS A 67 -12.12 14.31 4.53
C LYS A 67 -12.18 14.32 3.01
N ILE A 68 -11.29 13.63 2.35
CA ILE A 68 -11.15 13.63 0.88
C ILE A 68 -11.35 12.25 0.29
N ALA A 69 -11.83 12.19 -0.95
CA ALA A 69 -11.81 10.97 -1.74
C ALA A 69 -10.42 10.82 -2.35
N VAL A 70 -9.62 9.87 -1.82
CA VAL A 70 -8.26 9.59 -2.29
C VAL A 70 -8.28 8.99 -3.70
N PHE A 71 -9.28 8.16 -3.99
CA PHE A 71 -9.45 7.52 -5.29
C PHE A 71 -10.54 8.20 -6.11
N SER A 72 -10.32 8.32 -7.41
CA SER A 72 -11.35 8.69 -8.38
C SER A 72 -12.37 7.55 -8.55
N GLU A 73 -13.56 7.86 -9.09
CA GLU A 73 -14.57 6.84 -9.39
C GLU A 73 -14.06 5.76 -10.34
N THR A 74 -13.21 6.14 -11.30
CA THR A 74 -12.59 5.20 -12.24
C THR A 74 -11.63 4.24 -11.55
N GLU A 75 -10.84 4.72 -10.60
CA GLU A 75 -9.94 3.89 -9.80
C GLU A 75 -10.70 2.95 -8.87
N LEU A 76 -11.74 3.47 -8.19
CA LEU A 76 -12.61 2.65 -7.34
C LEU A 76 -13.30 1.55 -8.14
N LYS A 77 -13.78 1.86 -9.36
CA LYS A 77 -14.34 0.86 -10.25
C LYS A 77 -13.30 -0.20 -10.62
N LYS A 78 -12.10 0.21 -11.01
CA LYS A 78 -11.02 -0.73 -11.32
C LYS A 78 -10.67 -1.63 -10.14
N LEU A 79 -10.58 -1.08 -8.93
CA LEU A 79 -10.35 -1.86 -7.71
C LEU A 79 -11.48 -2.86 -7.45
N SER A 80 -12.74 -2.43 -7.62
CA SER A 80 -13.92 -3.31 -7.49
C SER A 80 -13.92 -4.44 -8.51
N ASP A 81 -13.60 -4.15 -9.79
CA ASP A 81 -13.53 -5.15 -10.85
C ASP A 81 -12.41 -6.19 -10.56
N LEU A 82 -11.25 -5.73 -10.04
CA LEU A 82 -10.17 -6.61 -9.62
C LEU A 82 -10.55 -7.49 -8.42
N GLN A 83 -11.24 -6.91 -7.43
CA GLN A 83 -11.73 -7.65 -6.28
C GLN A 83 -12.76 -8.72 -6.67
N GLN A 84 -13.67 -8.37 -7.57
CA GLN A 84 -14.64 -9.34 -8.10
C GLN A 84 -13.95 -10.50 -8.81
N LYS A 85 -13.00 -10.20 -9.71
CA LYS A 85 -12.22 -11.22 -10.42
C LYS A 85 -11.45 -12.13 -9.47
N TYR A 86 -10.85 -11.55 -8.42
CA TYR A 86 -10.18 -12.33 -7.38
C TYR A 86 -11.14 -13.28 -6.67
N THR A 87 -12.32 -12.79 -6.26
CA THR A 87 -13.35 -13.59 -5.61
C THR A 87 -13.86 -14.73 -6.49
N GLU A 88 -14.09 -14.44 -7.79
CA GLU A 88 -14.50 -15.45 -8.77
C GLU A 88 -13.43 -16.53 -8.94
N ASN A 89 -12.17 -16.16 -9.06
CA ASN A 89 -11.07 -17.13 -9.19
C ASN A 89 -10.94 -18.01 -7.95
N ILE A 90 -11.02 -17.43 -6.75
CA ILE A 90 -10.93 -18.20 -5.49
C ILE A 90 -12.12 -19.15 -5.34
N SER A 91 -13.33 -18.74 -5.72
CA SER A 91 -14.52 -19.58 -5.60
C SER A 91 -14.47 -20.87 -6.44
N GLN A 92 -13.57 -20.94 -7.41
CA GLN A 92 -13.35 -22.11 -8.25
C GLN A 92 -12.33 -23.11 -7.67
N LEU A 93 -11.57 -22.70 -6.65
CA LEU A 93 -10.57 -23.54 -6.02
C LEU A 93 -11.19 -24.41 -4.93
N SER A 94 -10.74 -25.65 -4.83
CA SER A 94 -10.96 -26.45 -3.64
C SER A 94 -10.20 -25.87 -2.44
N GLU A 95 -10.59 -26.18 -1.23
CA GLU A 95 -9.89 -25.74 -0.02
C GLU A 95 -8.41 -26.12 -0.04
N PHE A 96 -8.09 -27.30 -0.56
CA PHE A 96 -6.71 -27.77 -0.71
C PHE A 96 -5.90 -26.91 -1.68
N GLU A 97 -6.47 -26.61 -2.87
CA GLU A 97 -5.81 -25.75 -3.87
C GLU A 97 -5.62 -24.34 -3.35
N TYR A 98 -6.62 -23.78 -2.68
CA TYR A 98 -6.53 -22.45 -2.07
C TYR A 98 -5.41 -22.37 -1.03
N ARG A 99 -5.32 -23.34 -0.11
CA ARG A 99 -4.24 -23.40 0.88
C ARG A 99 -2.86 -23.53 0.24
N LYS A 100 -2.75 -24.34 -0.81
CA LYS A 100 -1.49 -24.51 -1.56
C LYS A 100 -1.04 -23.21 -2.24
N GLU A 101 -1.97 -22.45 -2.83
CA GLU A 101 -1.66 -21.15 -3.43
C GLU A 101 -1.27 -20.12 -2.37
N LEU A 102 -1.90 -20.10 -1.21
CA LEU A 102 -1.50 -19.22 -0.09
C LEU A 102 -0.10 -19.58 0.44
N GLU A 103 0.21 -20.87 0.58
CA GLU A 103 1.55 -21.30 0.99
C GLU A 103 2.60 -20.85 -0.01
N ARG A 104 2.35 -21.02 -1.32
CA ARG A 104 3.24 -20.55 -2.39
C ARG A 104 3.43 -19.04 -2.34
N LEU A 105 2.35 -18.30 -2.17
CA LEU A 105 2.39 -16.84 -2.04
C LEU A 105 3.21 -16.41 -0.83
N ALA A 106 3.03 -17.07 0.33
CA ALA A 106 3.80 -16.78 1.54
C ALA A 106 5.30 -17.00 1.34
N ILE A 107 5.70 -18.08 0.65
CA ILE A 107 7.09 -18.35 0.32
C ILE A 107 7.66 -17.27 -0.60
N ASP A 108 6.95 -16.94 -1.69
CA ASP A 108 7.37 -15.93 -2.66
C ASP A 108 7.50 -14.53 -2.02
N LEU A 109 6.53 -14.13 -1.20
CA LEU A 109 6.55 -12.84 -0.50
C LEU A 109 7.69 -12.78 0.53
N SER A 110 7.85 -13.81 1.36
CA SER A 110 8.92 -13.86 2.36
C SER A 110 10.29 -13.77 1.69
N TRP A 111 10.49 -14.51 0.61
CA TRP A 111 11.74 -14.46 -0.16
C TRP A 111 12.00 -13.07 -0.75
N LYS A 112 11.03 -12.52 -1.50
CA LYS A 112 11.20 -11.22 -2.18
C LYS A 112 11.38 -10.07 -1.21
N SER A 113 10.59 -10.02 -0.15
CA SER A 113 10.70 -8.98 0.87
C SER A 113 12.07 -9.04 1.56
N SER A 114 12.48 -10.22 2.00
CA SER A 114 13.79 -10.39 2.65
C SER A 114 14.98 -10.06 1.73
N GLN A 115 14.87 -10.35 0.41
CA GLN A 115 15.91 -9.93 -0.55
C GLN A 115 16.09 -8.42 -0.62
N ILE A 116 14.99 -7.64 -0.55
CA ILE A 116 15.04 -6.18 -0.53
C ILE A 116 15.82 -5.69 0.70
N GLU A 117 15.72 -6.42 1.80
CA GLU A 117 16.42 -6.13 3.06
C GLU A 117 17.84 -6.73 3.14
N GLY A 118 18.34 -7.31 2.03
CA GLY A 118 19.71 -7.82 1.93
C GLY A 118 19.87 -9.30 2.23
N ASN A 119 18.80 -10.06 2.44
CA ASN A 119 18.84 -11.51 2.62
C ASN A 119 19.35 -12.21 1.35
N THR A 120 20.22 -13.18 1.51
CA THR A 120 20.91 -13.85 0.39
C THR A 120 20.37 -15.23 0.04
N TYR A 121 19.32 -15.70 0.75
CA TYR A 121 18.66 -16.97 0.41
C TYR A 121 18.10 -16.94 -1.02
N SER A 122 18.29 -18.01 -1.76
CA SER A 122 17.56 -18.25 -3.02
C SER A 122 16.13 -18.71 -2.73
N LEU A 123 15.25 -18.65 -3.74
CA LEU A 123 13.87 -19.12 -3.60
C LEU A 123 13.80 -20.59 -3.13
N LEU A 124 14.65 -21.48 -3.68
CA LEU A 124 14.67 -22.88 -3.32
C LEU A 124 15.15 -23.13 -1.88
N GLU A 125 16.16 -22.37 -1.43
CA GLU A 125 16.63 -22.43 -0.04
C GLU A 125 15.57 -21.91 0.93
N THR A 126 14.86 -20.84 0.54
CA THR A 126 13.73 -20.29 1.30
C THR A 126 12.61 -21.33 1.40
N GLU A 127 12.25 -21.98 0.31
CA GLU A 127 11.22 -23.03 0.31
C GLU A 127 11.58 -24.17 1.26
N ARG A 128 12.82 -24.68 1.23
CA ARG A 128 13.30 -25.71 2.15
C ARG A 128 13.28 -25.25 3.61
N LEU A 129 13.73 -24.03 3.86
CA LEU A 129 13.69 -23.46 5.21
C LEU A 129 12.26 -23.39 5.75
N LEU A 130 11.31 -22.90 4.96
CA LEU A 130 9.94 -22.68 5.41
C LEU A 130 9.13 -23.97 5.53
N LYS A 131 9.37 -24.94 4.63
CA LYS A 131 8.66 -26.23 4.65
C LYS A 131 9.34 -27.26 5.57
N ASP A 132 10.64 -27.43 5.42
CA ASP A 132 11.38 -28.54 6.03
C ASP A 132 12.16 -28.12 7.27
N LYS A 133 12.20 -26.79 7.57
CA LYS A 133 12.99 -26.17 8.65
C LYS A 133 14.52 -26.39 8.48
N GLU A 134 14.96 -26.59 7.24
CA GLU A 134 16.35 -26.79 6.91
C GLU A 134 17.04 -25.46 6.57
N THR A 135 18.05 -25.08 7.34
CA THR A 135 18.87 -23.90 7.05
C THR A 135 19.86 -24.18 5.91
N ALA A 136 20.08 -23.20 5.06
CA ALA A 136 21.01 -23.32 3.94
C ALA A 136 22.47 -23.15 4.40
N ALA A 137 23.37 -23.91 3.79
CA ALA A 137 24.79 -23.79 4.08
C ALA A 137 25.35 -22.42 3.67
N GLY A 138 26.17 -21.82 4.52
CA GLY A 138 26.80 -20.52 4.28
C GLY A 138 25.87 -19.31 4.51
N LYS A 139 24.66 -19.52 5.01
CA LYS A 139 23.71 -18.48 5.39
C LYS A 139 23.74 -18.22 6.90
N THR A 140 23.42 -17.02 7.30
CA THR A 140 23.40 -16.65 8.72
C THR A 140 22.10 -17.07 9.39
N LYS A 141 22.13 -17.12 10.71
CA LYS A 141 20.95 -17.42 11.51
C LYS A 141 19.91 -16.27 11.41
N GLU A 142 20.39 -15.05 11.34
CA GLU A 142 19.59 -13.83 11.20
C GLU A 142 18.80 -13.83 9.91
N GLU A 143 19.43 -14.25 8.79
CA GLU A 143 18.73 -14.38 7.50
C GLU A 143 17.62 -15.44 7.56
N ALA A 144 17.86 -16.56 8.24
CA ALA A 144 16.85 -17.60 8.41
C ALA A 144 15.68 -17.11 9.29
N ILE A 145 15.97 -16.43 10.40
CA ILE A 145 14.95 -15.87 11.30
C ILE A 145 14.10 -14.85 10.54
N MET A 146 14.70 -13.96 9.75
CA MET A 146 13.97 -12.99 8.92
C MET A 146 12.92 -13.67 8.06
N LEU A 147 13.27 -14.73 7.33
CA LEU A 147 12.35 -15.48 6.49
C LEU A 147 11.23 -16.17 7.28
N LEU A 148 11.56 -16.75 8.44
CA LEU A 148 10.57 -17.39 9.31
C LEU A 148 9.58 -16.36 9.86
N ASN A 149 10.06 -15.23 10.36
CA ASN A 149 9.21 -14.15 10.88
C ASN A 149 8.27 -13.59 9.80
N HIS A 150 8.78 -13.39 8.57
CA HIS A 150 7.92 -12.95 7.45
C HIS A 150 6.79 -13.95 7.18
N LYS A 151 7.11 -15.25 7.18
CA LYS A 151 6.08 -16.28 6.97
C LYS A 151 5.08 -16.31 8.11
N ASP A 152 5.53 -16.27 9.35
CA ASP A 152 4.66 -16.31 10.52
C ASP A 152 3.72 -15.10 10.56
N ALA A 153 4.19 -13.91 10.17
CA ALA A 153 3.36 -12.72 10.02
C ALA A 153 2.29 -12.89 8.93
N ILE A 154 2.64 -13.48 7.78
CA ILE A 154 1.68 -13.75 6.70
C ILE A 154 0.63 -14.76 7.16
N ASP A 155 1.05 -15.84 7.82
CA ASP A 155 0.14 -16.86 8.35
C ASP A 155 -0.84 -16.24 9.37
N LEU A 156 -0.33 -15.42 10.29
CA LEU A 156 -1.18 -14.70 11.25
C LEU A 156 -2.26 -13.84 10.58
N ILE A 157 -1.89 -13.10 9.53
CA ILE A 157 -2.81 -12.25 8.77
C ILE A 157 -3.88 -13.08 8.06
N VAL A 158 -3.47 -14.19 7.44
CA VAL A 158 -4.38 -15.05 6.67
C VAL A 158 -5.34 -15.84 7.57
N GLU A 159 -4.85 -16.32 8.70
CA GLU A 159 -5.63 -17.14 9.63
C GLU A 159 -6.57 -16.32 10.53
N ASN A 160 -6.26 -15.02 10.72
CA ASN A 160 -6.99 -14.17 11.65
C ASN A 160 -7.52 -12.86 11.00
N PRO A 161 -8.23 -12.91 9.86
CA PRO A 161 -8.68 -11.70 9.17
C PRO A 161 -9.61 -10.85 10.04
N ASP A 162 -10.50 -11.46 10.82
CA ASP A 162 -11.46 -10.75 11.67
C ASP A 162 -10.78 -10.02 12.84
N TYR A 163 -9.67 -10.55 13.33
CA TYR A 163 -8.87 -9.88 14.35
C TYR A 163 -8.34 -8.53 13.85
N LEU A 164 -7.96 -8.45 12.59
CA LEU A 164 -7.36 -7.26 12.00
C LEU A 164 -8.39 -6.18 11.62
N ILE A 165 -9.70 -6.50 11.62
CA ILE A 165 -10.76 -5.55 11.28
C ILE A 165 -11.47 -5.03 12.55
N PRO A 166 -11.57 -3.71 12.76
CA PRO A 166 -10.88 -2.63 12.04
C PRO A 166 -9.38 -2.61 12.33
N LEU A 167 -8.58 -2.22 11.33
CA LEU A 167 -7.14 -2.11 11.51
C LEU A 167 -6.80 -0.99 12.51
N LYS A 168 -5.96 -1.32 13.51
CA LYS A 168 -5.48 -0.41 14.56
C LYS A 168 -3.97 -0.52 14.68
N ILE A 169 -3.32 0.53 15.17
CA ILE A 169 -1.87 0.55 15.39
C ILE A 169 -1.43 -0.63 16.26
N SER A 170 -2.12 -0.88 17.39
CA SER A 170 -1.80 -2.00 18.27
C SER A 170 -1.81 -3.37 17.57
N LYS A 171 -2.71 -3.57 16.63
CA LYS A 171 -2.79 -4.82 15.85
C LYS A 171 -1.66 -4.96 14.83
N ILE A 172 -1.13 -3.84 14.32
CA ILE A 172 0.07 -3.83 13.49
C ILE A 172 1.30 -4.14 14.35
N GLU A 173 1.37 -3.57 15.56
CA GLU A 173 2.42 -3.85 16.54
C GLU A 173 2.43 -5.31 16.95
N ASP A 174 1.25 -5.94 17.14
CA ASP A 174 1.12 -7.37 17.44
C ASP A 174 1.68 -8.28 16.34
N ILE A 175 1.58 -7.86 15.05
CA ILE A 175 2.17 -8.61 13.92
C ILE A 175 3.69 -8.46 13.91
N HIS A 176 4.19 -7.32 14.37
CA HIS A 176 5.62 -7.00 14.33
C HIS A 176 6.39 -7.58 15.52
N SER A 177 5.73 -7.89 16.63
CA SER A 177 6.34 -8.40 17.86
C SER A 177 6.59 -9.90 17.83
#